data_dc1b803c44124e3429d708b29de40729
#
_entry.id   dc1b803c44124e3429d708b29de40729
#
_cell.length_a   1.000
_cell.length_b   1.000
_cell.length_c   1.000
_cell.angle_alpha   90.00
_cell.angle_beta   90.00
_cell.angle_gamma   90.00
#
_symmetry.space_group_name_H-M   'P 1'
#
loop_
_entity.id
_entity.type
_entity.pdbx_description
1 polymer ?
#
loop_
_entity_poly.entity_id
_entity_poly.type
_entity_poly.pdbx_seq_one_letter_code
_entity_poly.pdbx_strand_id
1 'polypeptide(L)'
;KDMKECKSITFIPGSFEDLDKVKRYVSTDVEWFKEIGIDLEEVNILDDNTEEDVMIDNIKNADIIFIMGGDTQRQNLFLERYKLKKMIKEANGIVIGVSAGAINLGGISLCSRDPDDGVNETITYRGIERIDYTIEPHFDLNNLDLLNNELYPISNNIKIYGLPNDTGVRITNADYDIIKGDFYLIYKNGVEKL
;
A
#
# COMPACT_ATOMS: atom_id res chain seq x y z
N LYS A 1 4.71 -13.72 -12.82
CA LYS A 1 3.87 -14.62 -13.62
C LYS A 1 2.49 -14.00 -13.85
N ASP A 2 1.87 -13.46 -12.82
CA ASP A 2 0.50 -12.92 -12.86
C ASP A 2 0.34 -11.65 -13.73
N MET A 3 1.42 -10.90 -13.91
CA MET A 3 1.42 -9.61 -14.63
C MET A 3 1.86 -9.67 -16.09
N LYS A 4 2.12 -10.86 -16.65
CA LYS A 4 2.73 -11.00 -18.02
C LYS A 4 1.90 -10.43 -19.15
N GLU A 5 0.58 -10.36 -18.97
CA GLU A 5 -0.36 -9.87 -19.99
C GLU A 5 -0.89 -8.47 -19.67
N CYS A 6 -0.42 -7.85 -18.56
CA CYS A 6 -0.83 -6.51 -18.17
C CYS A 6 -0.28 -5.47 -19.15
N LYS A 7 -1.14 -4.56 -19.58
CA LYS A 7 -0.86 -3.49 -20.54
C LYS A 7 -1.14 -2.11 -19.97
N SER A 8 -1.95 -2.03 -18.92
CA SER A 8 -2.36 -0.77 -18.31
C SER A 8 -2.04 -0.73 -16.83
N ILE A 9 -1.61 0.45 -16.36
CA ILE A 9 -1.35 0.70 -14.95
C ILE A 9 -1.89 2.06 -14.53
N THR A 10 -2.52 2.10 -13.35
CA THR A 10 -2.99 3.32 -12.72
C THR A 10 -2.29 3.53 -11.39
N PHE A 11 -1.51 4.60 -11.28
CA PHE A 11 -0.80 5.00 -10.07
C PHE A 11 -1.66 5.91 -9.20
N ILE A 12 -1.67 5.64 -7.90
CA ILE A 12 -2.30 6.48 -6.87
C ILE A 12 -1.20 6.98 -5.94
N PRO A 13 -0.81 8.25 -6.01
CA PRO A 13 0.26 8.80 -5.19
C PRO A 13 -0.06 8.85 -3.70
N GLY A 14 0.98 8.86 -2.86
CA GLY A 14 0.87 9.20 -1.44
C GLY A 14 1.17 10.68 -1.16
N SER A 15 1.49 11.48 -2.20
CA SER A 15 1.70 12.92 -2.09
C SER A 15 1.17 13.61 -3.34
N PHE A 16 0.51 14.75 -3.17
CA PHE A 16 -0.17 15.48 -4.24
C PHE A 16 0.40 16.89 -4.44
N GLU A 17 1.42 17.29 -3.67
CA GLU A 17 1.98 18.65 -3.69
C GLU A 17 3.04 18.83 -4.79
N ASP A 18 3.81 17.79 -5.12
CA ASP A 18 4.89 17.83 -6.12
C ASP A 18 4.65 16.74 -7.18
N LEU A 19 3.79 17.06 -8.15
CA LEU A 19 3.46 16.16 -9.24
C LEU A 19 4.68 15.82 -10.13
N ASP A 20 5.66 16.71 -10.23
CA ASP A 20 6.87 16.43 -11.01
C ASP A 20 7.74 15.39 -10.32
N LYS A 21 7.78 15.39 -8.99
CA LYS A 21 8.43 14.34 -8.20
C LYS A 21 7.69 13.03 -8.37
N VAL A 22 6.35 13.03 -8.30
CA VAL A 22 5.52 11.84 -8.54
C VAL A 22 5.80 11.25 -9.92
N LYS A 23 5.78 12.07 -10.98
CA LYS A 23 6.07 11.62 -12.36
C LYS A 23 7.44 10.98 -12.50
N ARG A 24 8.46 11.50 -11.80
CA ARG A 24 9.81 10.88 -11.81
C ARG A 24 9.79 9.48 -11.20
N TYR A 25 9.11 9.30 -10.06
CA TYR A 25 8.96 7.98 -9.45
C TYR A 25 8.19 7.02 -10.36
N VAL A 26 7.06 7.46 -10.91
CA VAL A 26 6.27 6.66 -11.87
C VAL A 26 7.11 6.24 -13.07
N SER A 27 7.93 7.15 -13.63
CA SER A 27 8.84 6.80 -14.73
C SER A 27 9.83 5.70 -14.33
N THR A 28 10.39 5.77 -13.13
CA THR A 28 11.30 4.74 -12.61
C THR A 28 10.58 3.41 -12.42
N ASP A 29 9.38 3.42 -11.84
CA ASP A 29 8.60 2.21 -11.63
C ASP A 29 8.21 1.56 -12.97
N VAL A 30 7.83 2.35 -13.97
CA VAL A 30 7.52 1.86 -15.33
C VAL A 30 8.74 1.22 -15.98
N GLU A 31 9.94 1.81 -15.80
CA GLU A 31 11.19 1.21 -16.27
C GLU A 31 11.45 -0.14 -15.62
N TRP A 32 11.23 -0.27 -14.30
CA TRP A 32 11.36 -1.56 -13.61
C TRP A 32 10.37 -2.62 -14.13
N PHE A 33 9.13 -2.24 -14.41
CA PHE A 33 8.18 -3.15 -15.05
C PHE A 33 8.71 -3.64 -16.40
N LYS A 34 9.26 -2.74 -17.20
CA LYS A 34 9.84 -3.07 -18.50
C LYS A 34 11.06 -3.99 -18.38
N GLU A 35 11.95 -3.76 -17.40
CA GLU A 35 13.12 -4.61 -17.12
C GLU A 35 12.73 -6.06 -16.80
N ILE A 36 11.58 -6.28 -16.17
CA ILE A 36 11.06 -7.62 -15.88
C ILE A 36 10.14 -8.18 -16.97
N GLY A 37 10.09 -7.52 -18.14
CA GLY A 37 9.38 -7.97 -19.33
C GLY A 37 7.88 -7.66 -19.34
N ILE A 38 7.44 -6.63 -18.60
CA ILE A 38 6.07 -6.10 -18.62
C ILE A 38 6.09 -4.78 -19.40
N ASP A 39 5.51 -4.77 -20.58
CA ASP A 39 5.48 -3.62 -21.49
C ASP A 39 4.12 -2.91 -21.36
N LEU A 40 4.11 -1.85 -20.54
CA LEU A 40 2.91 -1.07 -20.24
C LEU A 40 2.63 -0.08 -21.38
N GLU A 41 1.46 -0.20 -22.00
CA GLU A 41 1.01 0.65 -23.11
C GLU A 41 0.23 1.88 -22.61
N GLU A 42 -0.41 1.76 -21.43
CA GLU A 42 -1.20 2.81 -20.82
C GLU A 42 -0.76 3.04 -19.37
N VAL A 43 -0.35 4.27 -19.05
CA VAL A 43 0.13 4.67 -17.72
C VAL A 43 -0.66 5.90 -17.26
N ASN A 44 -1.44 5.74 -16.21
CA ASN A 44 -2.27 6.79 -15.63
C ASN A 44 -1.77 7.16 -14.22
N ILE A 45 -1.88 8.44 -13.86
CA ILE A 45 -1.61 8.95 -12.51
C ILE A 45 -2.87 9.69 -12.06
N LEU A 46 -3.43 9.29 -10.91
CA LEU A 46 -4.59 9.98 -10.33
C LEU A 46 -4.12 11.07 -9.38
N ASP A 47 -4.64 12.28 -9.56
CA ASP A 47 -4.38 13.41 -8.68
C ASP A 47 -5.64 14.28 -8.51
N ASP A 48 -5.56 15.35 -7.70
CA ASP A 48 -6.67 16.27 -7.45
C ASP A 48 -7.12 17.06 -8.71
N ASN A 49 -6.36 17.03 -9.81
CA ASN A 49 -6.72 17.64 -11.08
C ASN A 49 -7.37 16.65 -12.06
N THR A 50 -7.37 15.37 -11.74
CA THR A 50 -8.01 14.35 -12.56
C THR A 50 -9.52 14.43 -12.35
N GLU A 51 -10.29 14.47 -13.43
CA GLU A 51 -11.75 14.46 -13.38
C GLU A 51 -12.28 13.14 -12.79
N GLU A 52 -13.34 13.20 -11.98
CA GLU A 52 -13.87 12.00 -11.27
C GLU A 52 -14.23 10.86 -12.21
N ASP A 53 -14.86 11.15 -13.34
CA ASP A 53 -15.22 10.14 -14.34
C ASP A 53 -13.97 9.44 -14.91
N VAL A 54 -12.90 10.21 -15.14
CA VAL A 54 -11.60 9.67 -15.59
C VAL A 54 -10.95 8.81 -14.52
N MET A 55 -11.01 9.22 -13.25
CA MET A 55 -10.52 8.39 -12.13
C MET A 55 -11.26 7.05 -12.09
N ILE A 56 -12.58 7.10 -12.23
CA ILE A 56 -13.44 5.91 -12.21
C ILE A 56 -13.07 4.96 -13.35
N ASP A 57 -12.90 5.48 -14.54
CA ASP A 57 -12.58 4.68 -15.72
C ASP A 57 -11.17 4.07 -15.60
N ASN A 58 -10.20 4.85 -15.15
CA ASN A 58 -8.83 4.38 -14.94
C ASN A 58 -8.75 3.26 -13.89
N ILE A 59 -9.52 3.34 -12.79
CA ILE A 59 -9.56 2.27 -11.79
C ILE A 59 -10.25 1.00 -12.32
N LYS A 60 -11.35 1.16 -13.08
CA LYS A 60 -12.12 0.01 -13.58
C LYS A 60 -11.38 -0.78 -14.65
N ASN A 61 -10.62 -0.09 -15.48
CA ASN A 61 -10.00 -0.66 -16.69
C ASN A 61 -8.52 -0.99 -16.48
N ALA A 62 -7.91 -0.63 -15.35
CA ALA A 62 -6.51 -0.93 -15.07
C ALA A 62 -6.27 -2.44 -14.88
N ASP A 63 -5.27 -2.98 -15.58
CA ASP A 63 -4.74 -4.31 -15.27
C ASP A 63 -3.98 -4.29 -13.94
N ILE A 64 -3.31 -3.17 -13.65
CA ILE A 64 -2.57 -2.95 -12.41
C ILE A 64 -3.01 -1.63 -11.78
N ILE A 65 -3.42 -1.66 -10.51
CA ILE A 65 -3.58 -0.49 -9.66
C ILE A 65 -2.39 -0.45 -8.71
N PHE A 66 -1.59 0.62 -8.80
CA PHE A 66 -0.37 0.78 -8.00
C PHE A 66 -0.55 1.91 -6.99
N ILE A 67 -0.72 1.56 -5.71
CA ILE A 67 -0.88 2.50 -4.61
C ILE A 67 0.52 2.77 -4.06
N MET A 68 1.02 3.97 -4.32
CA MET A 68 2.40 4.38 -4.03
C MET A 68 2.63 4.61 -2.54
N GLY A 69 3.90 4.66 -2.16
CA GLY A 69 4.32 5.17 -0.85
C GLY A 69 4.13 6.69 -0.72
N GLY A 70 4.30 7.20 0.51
CA GLY A 70 4.20 8.61 0.86
C GLY A 70 3.37 8.84 2.11
N ASP A 71 2.60 9.93 2.15
CA ASP A 71 1.74 10.25 3.30
C ASP A 71 0.50 9.37 3.32
N THR A 72 0.47 8.46 4.28
CA THR A 72 -0.59 7.45 4.43
C THR A 72 -1.96 8.07 4.65
N GLN A 73 -2.04 9.12 5.48
CA GLN A 73 -3.30 9.77 5.82
C GLN A 73 -3.86 10.58 4.65
N ARG A 74 -3.01 11.36 3.98
CA ARG A 74 -3.41 12.13 2.79
C ARG A 74 -3.89 11.22 1.67
N GLN A 75 -3.19 10.13 1.42
CA GLN A 75 -3.61 9.13 0.44
C GLN A 75 -4.97 8.53 0.82
N ASN A 76 -5.17 8.19 2.09
CA ASN A 76 -6.46 7.67 2.57
C ASN A 76 -7.59 8.68 2.40
N LEU A 77 -7.35 9.95 2.72
CA LEU A 77 -8.31 11.05 2.52
C LEU A 77 -8.65 11.26 1.04
N PHE A 78 -7.67 11.18 0.15
CA PHE A 78 -7.88 11.23 -1.30
C PHE A 78 -8.81 10.10 -1.76
N LEU A 79 -8.50 8.87 -1.35
CA LEU A 79 -9.30 7.69 -1.67
C LEU A 79 -10.75 7.79 -1.14
N GLU A 80 -10.93 8.36 0.03
CA GLU A 80 -12.25 8.60 0.64
C GLU A 80 -13.02 9.69 -0.11
N ARG A 81 -12.39 10.83 -0.36
CA ARG A 81 -12.97 11.99 -1.03
C ARG A 81 -13.57 11.62 -2.38
N TYR A 82 -12.83 10.88 -3.18
CA TYR A 82 -13.25 10.45 -4.52
C TYR A 82 -13.95 9.07 -4.53
N LYS A 83 -14.26 8.50 -3.36
CA LYS A 83 -14.98 7.21 -3.18
C LYS A 83 -14.31 6.02 -3.90
N LEU A 84 -13.00 6.07 -4.05
CA LEU A 84 -12.23 5.07 -4.79
C LEU A 84 -12.02 3.76 -4.02
N LYS A 85 -12.10 3.79 -2.68
CA LYS A 85 -11.85 2.60 -1.83
C LYS A 85 -12.68 1.37 -2.25
N LYS A 86 -13.99 1.56 -2.45
CA LYS A 86 -14.86 0.46 -2.86
C LYS A 86 -14.47 -0.11 -4.22
N MET A 87 -14.13 0.76 -5.15
CA MET A 87 -13.76 0.35 -6.50
C MET A 87 -12.45 -0.44 -6.52
N ILE A 88 -11.45 0.02 -5.75
CA ILE A 88 -10.15 -0.69 -5.62
C ILE A 88 -10.35 -2.03 -4.90
N LYS A 89 -11.21 -2.06 -3.86
CA LYS A 89 -11.57 -3.29 -3.18
C LYS A 89 -12.15 -4.34 -4.11
N GLU A 90 -13.01 -3.94 -5.03
CA GLU A 90 -13.74 -4.79 -5.96
C GLU A 90 -13.03 -4.96 -7.32
N ALA A 91 -11.87 -4.32 -7.53
CA ALA A 91 -11.14 -4.38 -8.79
C ALA A 91 -10.73 -5.81 -9.16
N ASN A 92 -10.87 -6.16 -10.45
CA ASN A 92 -10.45 -7.46 -10.98
C ASN A 92 -8.95 -7.52 -11.26
N GLY A 93 -8.32 -6.37 -11.46
CA GLY A 93 -6.89 -6.24 -11.72
C GLY A 93 -6.02 -6.55 -10.51
N ILE A 94 -4.72 -6.56 -10.75
CA ILE A 94 -3.72 -6.71 -9.69
C ILE A 94 -3.61 -5.39 -8.92
N VAL A 95 -3.66 -5.45 -7.60
CA VAL A 95 -3.46 -4.27 -6.76
C VAL A 95 -2.13 -4.40 -6.03
N ILE A 96 -1.26 -3.43 -6.21
CA ILE A 96 0.05 -3.33 -5.56
C ILE A 96 0.01 -2.18 -4.57
N GLY A 97 0.44 -2.41 -3.34
CA GLY A 97 0.60 -1.37 -2.32
C GLY A 97 2.05 -1.32 -1.84
N VAL A 98 2.63 -0.13 -1.82
CA VAL A 98 4.01 0.11 -1.35
C VAL A 98 3.97 1.05 -0.15
N SER A 99 4.58 0.67 0.99
CA SER A 99 4.65 1.51 2.21
C SER A 99 3.25 2.02 2.61
N ALA A 100 2.99 3.32 2.50
CA ALA A 100 1.68 3.93 2.74
C ALA A 100 0.53 3.22 1.98
N GLY A 101 0.78 2.84 0.72
CA GLY A 101 -0.17 2.08 -0.07
C GLY A 101 -0.46 0.69 0.50
N ALA A 102 0.55 0.01 1.05
CA ALA A 102 0.37 -1.28 1.71
C ALA A 102 -0.50 -1.14 2.98
N ILE A 103 -0.26 -0.10 3.79
CA ILE A 103 -1.09 0.24 4.95
C ILE A 103 -2.55 0.43 4.54
N ASN A 104 -2.79 1.23 3.50
CA ASN A 104 -4.14 1.58 3.05
C ASN A 104 -4.90 0.42 2.39
N LEU A 105 -4.23 -0.65 1.94
CA LEU A 105 -4.90 -1.85 1.44
C LEU A 105 -5.66 -2.63 2.50
N GLY A 106 -5.26 -2.53 3.77
CA GLY A 106 -5.89 -3.23 4.89
C GLY A 106 -7.31 -2.78 5.19
N GLY A 107 -8.02 -3.56 5.98
CA GLY A 107 -9.31 -3.15 6.56
C GLY A 107 -9.11 -2.09 7.65
N ILE A 108 -8.08 -2.28 8.45
CA ILE A 108 -7.57 -1.30 9.40
C ILE A 108 -6.22 -0.82 8.88
N SER A 109 -6.14 0.47 8.58
CA SER A 109 -4.89 1.16 8.30
C SER A 109 -4.28 1.59 9.62
N LEU A 110 -3.09 1.09 9.94
CA LEU A 110 -2.30 1.45 11.11
C LEU A 110 -1.15 2.36 10.64
N CYS A 111 -1.19 3.61 11.04
CA CYS A 111 -0.09 4.55 10.82
C CYS A 111 0.63 4.73 12.15
N SER A 112 1.72 3.99 12.35
CA SER A 112 2.52 4.01 13.57
C SER A 112 3.28 5.33 13.69
N ARG A 113 3.55 5.71 14.94
CA ARG A 113 4.33 6.90 15.25
C ARG A 113 5.70 6.82 14.60
N ASP A 114 6.01 7.82 13.78
CA ASP A 114 7.30 8.04 13.12
C ASP A 114 7.63 9.54 13.10
N PRO A 115 8.30 10.07 14.16
CA PRO A 115 8.62 11.49 14.25
C PRO A 115 9.54 11.99 13.12
N ASP A 116 10.36 11.12 12.56
CA ASP A 116 11.28 11.46 11.46
C ASP A 116 10.50 11.75 10.16
N ASP A 117 9.37 11.09 9.97
CA ASP A 117 8.41 11.34 8.89
C ASP A 117 7.25 12.28 9.30
N GLY A 118 7.33 12.89 10.49
CA GLY A 118 6.35 13.87 10.98
C GLY A 118 5.09 13.25 11.58
N VAL A 119 5.04 11.94 11.75
CA VAL A 119 3.94 11.23 12.41
C VAL A 119 4.16 11.23 13.92
N ASN A 120 3.47 12.10 14.65
CA ASN A 120 3.71 12.33 16.07
C ASN A 120 3.00 11.34 17.00
N GLU A 121 1.97 10.65 16.53
CA GLU A 121 1.20 9.66 17.29
C GLU A 121 0.74 8.51 16.38
N THR A 122 0.60 7.33 16.98
CA THR A 122 0.05 6.17 16.28
C THR A 122 -1.47 6.31 16.16
N ILE A 123 -1.98 6.22 14.96
CA ILE A 123 -3.40 6.32 14.66
C ILE A 123 -3.88 5.14 13.83
N THR A 124 -5.16 4.80 13.97
CA THR A 124 -5.82 3.81 13.13
C THR A 124 -7.06 4.41 12.47
N TYR A 125 -7.32 4.00 11.24
CA TYR A 125 -8.50 4.41 10.49
C TYR A 125 -8.93 3.32 9.50
N ARG A 126 -10.06 3.51 8.86
CA ARG A 126 -10.58 2.56 7.87
C ARG A 126 -9.80 2.66 6.57
N GLY A 127 -9.23 1.54 6.12
CA GLY A 127 -8.54 1.42 4.85
C GLY A 127 -9.47 1.04 3.69
N ILE A 128 -8.90 0.42 2.66
CA ILE A 128 -9.59 -0.02 1.44
C ILE A 128 -10.35 -1.34 1.67
N GLU A 129 -9.91 -2.15 2.63
CA GLU A 129 -10.41 -3.52 2.89
C GLU A 129 -10.18 -4.47 1.68
N ARG A 130 -9.09 -4.28 0.92
CA ARG A 130 -8.72 -5.18 -0.16
C ARG A 130 -8.10 -6.47 0.36
N ILE A 131 -7.42 -6.39 1.50
CA ILE A 131 -6.81 -7.50 2.23
C ILE A 131 -7.27 -7.49 3.69
N ASP A 132 -7.35 -8.66 4.30
CA ASP A 132 -7.68 -8.83 5.72
C ASP A 132 -6.40 -8.86 6.58
N TYR A 133 -5.51 -7.91 6.31
CA TYR A 133 -4.23 -7.76 7.01
C TYR A 133 -4.06 -6.29 7.40
N THR A 134 -3.66 -6.04 8.64
CA THR A 134 -3.16 -4.73 9.08
C THR A 134 -1.65 -4.74 8.91
N ILE A 135 -1.14 -3.91 8.01
CA ILE A 135 0.26 -3.93 7.59
C ILE A 135 1.05 -2.85 8.34
N GLU A 136 2.22 -3.24 8.86
CA GLU A 136 3.27 -2.36 9.34
C GLU A 136 4.48 -2.48 8.41
N PRO A 137 4.65 -1.56 7.45
CA PRO A 137 5.82 -1.55 6.57
C PRO A 137 7.06 -1.03 7.31
N HIS A 138 8.24 -1.21 6.70
CA HIS A 138 9.52 -0.80 7.29
C HIS A 138 9.79 -1.41 8.68
N PHE A 139 9.12 -2.52 8.98
CA PHE A 139 9.19 -3.16 10.28
C PHE A 139 10.63 -3.59 10.61
N ASP A 140 11.12 -3.15 11.76
CA ASP A 140 12.39 -3.58 12.34
C ASP A 140 12.15 -4.25 13.69
N LEU A 141 12.48 -5.54 13.78
CA LEU A 141 12.36 -6.32 15.01
C LEU A 141 13.22 -5.75 16.17
N ASN A 142 14.27 -5.00 15.84
CA ASN A 142 15.15 -4.37 16.84
C ASN A 142 14.62 -3.01 17.32
N ASN A 143 13.60 -2.45 16.69
CA ASN A 143 12.96 -1.23 17.16
C ASN A 143 12.01 -1.54 18.34
N LEU A 144 12.63 -1.74 19.52
CA LEU A 144 11.90 -2.10 20.73
C LEU A 144 10.97 -0.98 21.23
N ASP A 145 11.27 0.28 20.92
CA ASP A 145 10.41 1.41 21.28
C ASP A 145 9.08 1.31 20.52
N LEU A 146 9.13 1.16 19.21
CA LEU A 146 7.96 0.95 18.35
C LEU A 146 7.16 -0.27 18.82
N LEU A 147 7.83 -1.40 19.00
CA LEU A 147 7.18 -2.64 19.43
C LEU A 147 6.45 -2.48 20.77
N ASN A 148 7.13 -2.01 21.82
CA ASN A 148 6.58 -1.99 23.16
C ASN A 148 5.54 -0.89 23.37
N ASN A 149 5.76 0.28 22.78
CA ASN A 149 4.95 1.47 23.07
C ASN A 149 3.82 1.68 22.08
N GLU A 150 3.96 1.18 20.83
CA GLU A 150 3.00 1.42 19.76
C GLU A 150 2.28 0.13 19.31
N LEU A 151 3.04 -0.89 18.91
CA LEU A 151 2.44 -2.07 18.26
C LEU A 151 1.84 -3.07 19.24
N TYR A 152 2.52 -3.41 20.34
CA TYR A 152 2.00 -4.38 21.31
C TYR A 152 0.67 -3.96 21.95
N PRO A 153 0.46 -2.70 22.38
CA PRO A 153 -0.84 -2.28 22.91
C PRO A 153 -1.98 -2.51 21.92
N ILE A 154 -1.77 -2.24 20.64
CA ILE A 154 -2.76 -2.41 19.57
C ILE A 154 -2.93 -3.89 19.22
N SER A 155 -1.84 -4.68 19.23
CA SER A 155 -1.83 -6.09 18.87
C SER A 155 -2.67 -6.99 19.80
N ASN A 156 -3.09 -6.49 20.95
CA ASN A 156 -4.03 -7.20 21.82
C ASN A 156 -5.40 -7.42 21.17
N ASN A 157 -5.79 -6.53 20.28
CA ASN A 157 -7.12 -6.55 19.64
C ASN A 157 -7.07 -6.89 18.14
N ILE A 158 -5.96 -6.56 17.47
CA ILE A 158 -5.78 -6.81 16.03
C ILE A 158 -4.45 -7.50 15.76
N LYS A 159 -4.42 -8.30 14.70
CA LYS A 159 -3.19 -8.88 14.17
C LYS A 159 -2.50 -7.84 13.30
N ILE A 160 -1.23 -7.56 13.59
CA ILE A 160 -0.40 -6.65 12.80
C ILE A 160 0.64 -7.49 12.06
N TYR A 161 0.82 -7.21 10.78
CA TYR A 161 1.76 -7.93 9.93
C TYR A 161 2.92 -7.02 9.56
N GLY A 162 4.09 -7.31 10.13
CA GLY A 162 5.32 -6.55 9.93
C GLY A 162 6.03 -6.97 8.65
N LEU A 163 6.30 -5.99 7.78
CA LEU A 163 7.06 -6.15 6.55
C LEU A 163 8.34 -5.33 6.64
N PRO A 164 9.51 -5.95 6.89
CA PRO A 164 10.79 -5.28 6.75
C PRO A 164 11.01 -4.70 5.35
N ASN A 165 11.98 -3.79 5.24
CA ASN A 165 12.47 -3.35 3.94
C ASN A 165 12.86 -4.56 3.09
N ASP A 166 12.71 -4.44 1.78
CA ASP A 166 12.97 -5.52 0.81
C ASP A 166 12.04 -6.74 0.90
N THR A 167 10.93 -6.64 1.63
CA THR A 167 9.92 -7.71 1.71
C THR A 167 8.85 -7.52 0.64
N GLY A 168 8.51 -8.61 -0.04
CA GLY A 168 7.40 -8.71 -0.97
C GLY A 168 6.49 -9.88 -0.64
N VAL A 169 5.21 -9.60 -0.42
CA VAL A 169 4.18 -10.60 -0.12
C VAL A 169 3.06 -10.53 -1.16
N ARG A 170 2.73 -11.67 -1.74
CA ARG A 170 1.59 -11.83 -2.65
C ARG A 170 0.41 -12.41 -1.86
N ILE A 171 -0.72 -11.75 -1.92
CA ILE A 171 -1.93 -12.15 -1.21
C ILE A 171 -3.00 -12.55 -2.22
N THR A 172 -3.60 -13.72 -2.05
CA THR A 172 -4.69 -14.25 -2.86
C THR A 172 -5.73 -14.94 -1.99
N ASN A 173 -7.00 -14.50 -2.03
CA ASN A 173 -8.13 -15.18 -1.39
C ASN A 173 -7.89 -15.61 0.08
N ALA A 174 -7.32 -14.78 0.92
CA ALA A 174 -7.00 -15.06 2.32
C ALA A 174 -5.76 -15.95 2.57
N ASP A 175 -5.01 -16.28 1.52
CA ASP A 175 -3.70 -16.93 1.62
C ASP A 175 -2.60 -16.00 1.15
N TYR A 176 -1.35 -16.27 1.51
CA TYR A 176 -0.22 -15.46 1.12
C TYR A 176 0.99 -16.28 0.71
N ASP A 177 1.77 -15.73 -0.23
CA ASP A 177 3.08 -16.24 -0.63
C ASP A 177 4.15 -15.17 -0.31
N ILE A 178 5.17 -15.51 0.44
CA ILE A 178 6.33 -14.64 0.64
C ILE A 178 7.21 -14.73 -0.62
N ILE A 179 7.26 -13.65 -1.39
CA ILE A 179 8.05 -13.60 -2.63
C ILE A 179 9.52 -13.33 -2.29
N LYS A 180 9.76 -12.46 -1.31
CA LYS A 180 11.11 -12.06 -0.87
C LYS A 180 11.06 -11.52 0.55
N GLY A 181 12.13 -11.71 1.31
CA GLY A 181 12.31 -11.14 2.63
C GLY A 181 11.60 -11.91 3.73
N ASP A 182 11.40 -11.24 4.84
CA ASP A 182 10.81 -11.79 6.05
C ASP A 182 9.42 -11.20 6.28
N PHE A 183 8.52 -12.01 6.83
CA PHE A 183 7.15 -11.61 7.15
C PHE A 183 6.84 -11.99 8.59
N TYR A 184 6.32 -11.06 9.38
CA TYR A 184 6.12 -11.23 10.81
C TYR A 184 4.65 -11.03 11.19
N LEU A 185 4.17 -11.84 12.14
CA LEU A 185 2.91 -11.63 12.84
C LEU A 185 3.20 -11.05 14.22
N ILE A 186 2.61 -9.90 14.52
CA ILE A 186 2.65 -9.24 15.83
C ILE A 186 1.25 -9.37 16.42
N TYR A 187 1.11 -10.13 17.50
CA TYR A 187 -0.17 -10.40 18.13
C TYR A 187 0.00 -10.75 19.62
N LYS A 188 -0.84 -10.18 20.47
CA LYS A 188 -0.85 -10.44 21.93
C LYS A 188 0.52 -10.29 22.58
N ASN A 189 1.19 -9.18 22.31
CA ASN A 189 2.53 -8.87 22.80
C ASN A 189 3.62 -9.87 22.39
N GLY A 190 3.42 -10.60 21.32
CA GLY A 190 4.39 -11.52 20.73
C GLY A 190 4.68 -11.18 19.29
N VAL A 191 5.86 -11.60 18.82
CA VAL A 191 6.26 -11.53 17.40
C VAL A 191 6.63 -12.92 16.94
N GLU A 192 6.03 -13.35 15.84
CA GLU A 192 6.31 -14.63 15.19
C GLU A 192 6.74 -14.37 13.75
N LYS A 193 7.80 -15.03 13.31
CA LYS A 193 8.19 -15.04 11.89
C LYS A 193 7.37 -16.10 11.16
N LEU A 194 6.69 -15.71 10.10
CA LEU A 194 5.81 -16.54 9.28
C LEU A 194 6.57 -17.29 8.17
#